data_693e8d893d0cba6358f3d58db3472e6e
#
_entry.id   693e8d893d0cba6358f3d58db3472e6e
#
_cell.length_a   1.000
_cell.length_b   1.000
_cell.length_c   1.000
_cell.angle_alpha   90.00
_cell.angle_beta   90.00
_cell.angle_gamma   90.00
#
_symmetry.space_group_name_H-M   'P 1'
#
loop_
_entity.id
_entity.type
_entity.pdbx_description
1 polymer ?
#
loop_
_entity_poly.entity_id
_entity_poly.type
_entity_poly.pdbx_seq_one_letter_code
_entity_poly.pdbx_strand_id
1 'polypeptide(L)'
;MALLGTLLAALLGVPLALLATNSLSFAGPLHDMARRSPLAWVLTRLPYTCARLLLNLLRSIPELVWALLFVRALGLGAAPGVLALAVSYGGMLGKVYADILEAVPSAPLEALQSTGASRLQLVLYGWLPQVWPNMLAYTLYRWECALRAAALMGFVGAGGIGQQIELSMRMFEYHEAVSLIGIIFALSALVEWLGDILRRSLV
;
A
#
# COMPACT_ATOMS: atom_id res chain seq x y z
N MET A 1 9.09 9.93 -8.03
CA MET A 1 8.04 8.99 -8.42
C MET A 1 7.72 7.98 -7.32
N ALA A 2 8.66 7.14 -6.88
CA ALA A 2 8.42 6.09 -5.89
C ALA A 2 7.80 6.61 -4.58
N LEU A 3 8.34 7.69 -3.99
CA LEU A 3 7.82 8.25 -2.75
C LEU A 3 6.38 8.79 -2.91
N LEU A 4 6.12 9.57 -3.96
CA LEU A 4 4.76 10.08 -4.22
C LEU A 4 3.79 8.94 -4.54
N GLY A 5 4.23 7.94 -5.32
CA GLY A 5 3.42 6.77 -5.64
C GLY A 5 3.05 5.97 -4.41
N THR A 6 3.99 5.71 -3.48
CA THR A 6 3.69 4.99 -2.23
C THR A 6 2.86 5.80 -1.25
N LEU A 7 3.03 7.12 -1.16
CA LEU A 7 2.17 7.97 -0.34
C LEU A 7 0.73 7.96 -0.85
N LEU A 8 0.52 8.12 -2.15
CA LEU A 8 -0.81 8.01 -2.77
C LEU A 8 -1.38 6.59 -2.62
N ALA A 9 -0.55 5.55 -2.75
CA ALA A 9 -0.96 4.17 -2.52
C ALA A 9 -1.44 3.95 -1.09
N ALA A 10 -0.74 4.50 -0.09
CA ALA A 10 -1.15 4.42 1.31
C ALA A 10 -2.46 5.20 1.55
N LEU A 11 -2.59 6.39 0.95
CA LEU A 11 -3.80 7.21 1.03
C LEU A 11 -5.03 6.49 0.45
N LEU A 12 -4.87 5.75 -0.65
CA LEU A 12 -5.92 4.93 -1.25
C LEU A 12 -6.13 3.62 -0.48
N GLY A 13 -5.04 2.99 -0.03
CA GLY A 13 -5.06 1.70 0.64
C GLY A 13 -5.71 1.72 2.01
N VAL A 14 -5.48 2.75 2.83
CA VAL A 14 -6.04 2.86 4.19
C VAL A 14 -7.57 2.84 4.20
N PRO A 15 -8.30 3.70 3.47
CA PRO A 15 -9.76 3.67 3.49
C PRO A 15 -10.32 2.36 2.92
N LEU A 16 -9.71 1.81 1.88
CA LEU A 16 -10.11 0.51 1.33
C LEU A 16 -9.85 -0.64 2.31
N ALA A 17 -8.74 -0.60 3.06
CA ALA A 17 -8.45 -1.57 4.11
C ALA A 17 -9.49 -1.53 5.23
N LEU A 18 -9.86 -0.35 5.69
CA LEU A 18 -10.91 -0.19 6.73
C LEU A 18 -12.25 -0.79 6.26
N LEU A 19 -12.64 -0.58 5.01
CA LEU A 19 -13.84 -1.16 4.42
C LEU A 19 -13.71 -2.68 4.22
N ALA A 20 -12.50 -3.17 3.92
CA ALA A 20 -12.20 -4.58 3.68
C ALA A 20 -11.92 -5.38 4.95
N THR A 21 -11.99 -4.76 6.13
CA THR A 21 -11.73 -5.43 7.42
C THR A 21 -13.02 -5.97 8.02
N ASN A 22 -13.04 -7.28 8.28
CA ASN A 22 -14.22 -7.98 8.81
C ASN A 22 -14.48 -7.65 10.29
N SER A 23 -13.42 -7.49 11.09
CA SER A 23 -13.51 -7.19 12.53
C SER A 23 -14.16 -5.84 12.83
N LEU A 24 -14.03 -4.87 11.94
CA LEU A 24 -14.71 -3.56 12.04
C LEU A 24 -16.15 -3.63 11.55
N SER A 25 -16.42 -4.47 10.55
CA SER A 25 -17.72 -4.50 9.86
C SER A 25 -18.70 -5.52 10.45
N PHE A 26 -18.24 -6.68 10.98
CA PHE A 26 -19.15 -7.82 11.24
C PHE A 26 -18.86 -8.67 12.47
N ALA A 27 -17.63 -8.77 12.93
CA ALA A 27 -17.25 -9.67 14.02
C ALA A 27 -16.16 -9.05 14.88
N GLY A 28 -16.44 -8.86 16.16
CA GLY A 28 -15.47 -8.39 17.13
C GLY A 28 -16.09 -7.57 18.25
N PRO A 29 -15.31 -7.19 19.27
CA PRO A 29 -15.78 -6.44 20.42
C PRO A 29 -16.34 -5.05 20.06
N LEU A 30 -16.08 -4.59 18.84
CA LEU A 30 -16.58 -3.31 18.32
C LEU A 30 -17.97 -3.39 17.70
N HIS A 31 -18.52 -4.61 17.53
CA HIS A 31 -19.78 -4.82 16.84
C HIS A 31 -20.90 -5.20 17.81
N ASP A 32 -22.00 -4.43 17.81
CA ASP A 32 -23.22 -4.82 18.52
C ASP A 32 -23.93 -5.94 17.75
N MET A 33 -24.12 -7.08 18.42
CA MET A 33 -24.91 -8.23 17.96
C MET A 33 -26.42 -7.91 17.93
N ALA A 34 -26.84 -6.72 17.56
CA ALA A 34 -28.24 -6.42 17.36
C ALA A 34 -28.78 -7.27 16.20
N ARG A 35 -29.87 -8.03 16.45
CA ARG A 35 -30.63 -8.82 15.48
C ARG A 35 -30.86 -8.00 14.20
N ARG A 36 -30.03 -8.21 13.18
CA ARG A 36 -30.22 -7.53 11.90
C ARG A 36 -31.14 -8.36 11.01
N SER A 37 -32.06 -7.69 10.32
CA SER A 37 -32.84 -8.32 9.24
C SER A 37 -31.90 -8.88 8.16
N PRO A 38 -32.27 -9.94 7.42
CA PRO A 38 -31.43 -10.51 6.37
C PRO A 38 -31.03 -9.49 5.32
N LEU A 39 -31.88 -8.50 5.05
CA LEU A 39 -31.58 -7.41 4.12
C LEU A 39 -30.48 -6.49 4.66
N ALA A 40 -30.52 -6.14 5.94
CA ALA A 40 -29.49 -5.33 6.59
C ALA A 40 -28.14 -6.06 6.63
N TRP A 41 -28.14 -7.39 6.77
CA TRP A 41 -26.94 -8.22 6.70
C TRP A 41 -26.28 -8.17 5.31
N VAL A 42 -27.07 -8.28 4.22
CA VAL A 42 -26.57 -8.16 2.84
C VAL A 42 -26.02 -6.76 2.58
N LEU A 43 -26.75 -5.71 2.95
CA LEU A 43 -26.34 -4.32 2.73
C LEU A 43 -25.03 -3.98 3.46
N THR A 44 -24.82 -4.53 4.64
CA THR A 44 -23.57 -4.30 5.38
C THR A 44 -22.39 -5.10 4.82
N ARG A 45 -22.60 -6.29 4.23
CA ARG A 45 -21.55 -7.10 3.60
C ARG A 45 -21.14 -6.62 2.20
N LEU A 46 -22.00 -5.91 1.51
CA LEU A 46 -21.73 -5.43 0.15
C LEU A 46 -20.46 -4.57 0.08
N PRO A 47 -20.29 -3.48 0.90
CA PRO A 47 -19.09 -2.66 0.85
C PRO A 47 -17.81 -3.44 1.16
N TYR A 48 -17.86 -4.36 2.13
CA TYR A 48 -16.75 -5.26 2.45
C TYR A 48 -16.35 -6.12 1.24
N THR A 49 -17.31 -6.81 0.63
CA THR A 49 -17.06 -7.69 -0.51
C THR A 49 -16.54 -6.90 -1.71
N CYS A 50 -17.15 -5.75 -1.99
CA CYS A 50 -16.72 -4.85 -3.06
C CYS A 50 -15.28 -4.33 -2.82
N ALA A 51 -14.96 -3.91 -1.60
CA ALA A 51 -13.60 -3.46 -1.25
C ALA A 51 -12.59 -4.59 -1.42
N ARG A 52 -12.87 -5.80 -0.95
CA ARG A 52 -11.98 -6.97 -1.13
C ARG A 52 -11.80 -7.36 -2.59
N LEU A 53 -12.85 -7.34 -3.38
CA LEU A 53 -12.77 -7.60 -4.83
C LEU A 53 -11.94 -6.53 -5.53
N LEU A 54 -12.18 -5.26 -5.20
CA LEU A 54 -11.41 -4.14 -5.76
C LEU A 54 -9.92 -4.24 -5.41
N LEU A 55 -9.58 -4.48 -4.14
CA LEU A 55 -8.20 -4.67 -3.72
C LEU A 55 -7.52 -5.84 -4.44
N ASN A 56 -8.24 -6.95 -4.62
CA ASN A 56 -7.72 -8.10 -5.36
C ASN A 56 -7.52 -7.78 -6.85
N LEU A 57 -8.44 -7.05 -7.48
CA LEU A 57 -8.31 -6.63 -8.87
C LEU A 57 -7.10 -5.71 -9.06
N LEU A 58 -6.96 -4.67 -8.22
CA LEU A 58 -5.89 -3.69 -8.33
C LEU A 58 -4.50 -4.32 -8.21
N ARG A 59 -4.32 -5.30 -7.31
CA ARG A 59 -3.05 -6.00 -7.10
C ARG A 59 -2.78 -7.13 -8.09
N SER A 60 -3.81 -7.65 -8.78
CA SER A 60 -3.65 -8.76 -9.74
C SER A 60 -2.98 -8.31 -11.03
N ILE A 61 -3.09 -7.03 -11.36
CA ILE A 61 -2.49 -6.45 -12.55
C ILE A 61 -1.09 -5.94 -12.18
N PRO A 62 -0.02 -6.42 -12.86
CA PRO A 62 1.34 -5.94 -12.63
C PRO A 62 1.44 -4.42 -12.82
N GLU A 63 2.29 -3.77 -12.02
CA GLU A 63 2.49 -2.33 -12.06
C GLU A 63 2.95 -1.80 -13.42
N LEU A 64 3.71 -2.59 -14.18
CA LEU A 64 4.14 -2.26 -15.55
C LEU A 64 2.95 -2.14 -16.52
N VAL A 65 1.93 -2.99 -16.35
CA VAL A 65 0.72 -2.93 -17.19
C VAL A 65 -0.06 -1.66 -16.88
N TRP A 66 -0.18 -1.30 -15.60
CA TRP A 66 -0.77 -0.03 -15.20
C TRP A 66 0.01 1.16 -15.76
N ALA A 67 1.36 1.11 -15.73
CA ALA A 67 2.21 2.15 -16.30
C ALA A 67 1.97 2.33 -17.80
N LEU A 68 1.90 1.22 -18.56
CA LEU A 68 1.60 1.25 -20.00
C LEU A 68 0.23 1.86 -20.29
N LEU A 69 -0.80 1.50 -19.52
CA LEU A 69 -2.15 2.05 -19.69
C LEU A 69 -2.17 3.56 -19.43
N PHE A 70 -1.54 4.01 -18.34
CA PHE A 70 -1.51 5.43 -18.01
C PHE A 70 -0.61 6.25 -18.97
N VAL A 71 0.50 5.69 -19.44
CA VAL A 71 1.34 6.35 -20.45
C VAL A 71 0.57 6.51 -21.77
N ARG A 72 -0.23 5.51 -22.15
CA ARG A 72 -1.08 5.61 -23.36
C ARG A 72 -2.21 6.63 -23.20
N ALA A 73 -2.77 6.78 -22.00
CA ALA A 73 -3.87 7.67 -21.72
C ALA A 73 -3.43 9.13 -21.47
N LEU A 74 -2.33 9.35 -20.77
CA LEU A 74 -1.88 10.65 -20.28
C LEU A 74 -0.65 11.19 -21.02
N GLY A 75 0.02 10.35 -21.81
CA GLY A 75 1.28 10.67 -22.47
C GLY A 75 2.50 10.27 -21.62
N LEU A 76 3.69 10.57 -22.17
CA LEU A 76 4.98 10.27 -21.52
C LEU A 76 5.21 11.20 -20.31
N GLY A 77 5.85 10.70 -19.27
CA GLY A 77 6.26 11.52 -18.13
C GLY A 77 6.10 10.84 -16.77
N ALA A 78 6.42 11.56 -15.71
CA ALA A 78 6.44 11.04 -14.35
C ALA A 78 5.03 10.77 -13.76
N ALA A 79 4.01 11.52 -14.20
CA ALA A 79 2.65 11.38 -13.68
C ALA A 79 2.03 9.99 -13.92
N PRO A 80 2.10 9.40 -15.13
CA PRO A 80 1.67 8.03 -15.37
C PRO A 80 2.32 7.00 -14.44
N GLY A 81 3.62 7.11 -14.20
CA GLY A 81 4.35 6.21 -13.30
C GLY A 81 3.91 6.34 -11.84
N VAL A 82 3.68 7.56 -11.37
CA VAL A 82 3.14 7.80 -10.02
C VAL A 82 1.76 7.19 -9.86
N LEU A 83 0.86 7.37 -10.84
CA LEU A 83 -0.49 6.79 -10.82
C LEU A 83 -0.47 5.27 -10.90
N ALA A 84 0.40 4.69 -11.72
CA ALA A 84 0.55 3.24 -11.82
C ALA A 84 0.97 2.62 -10.47
N LEU A 85 1.96 3.23 -9.80
CA LEU A 85 2.37 2.83 -8.46
C LEU A 85 1.24 3.03 -7.44
N ALA A 86 0.56 4.16 -7.48
CA ALA A 86 -0.54 4.46 -6.55
C ALA A 86 -1.66 3.42 -6.64
N VAL A 87 -2.06 3.03 -7.83
CA VAL A 87 -3.14 2.06 -8.07
C VAL A 87 -2.71 0.65 -7.69
N SER A 88 -1.59 0.16 -8.23
CA SER A 88 -1.11 -1.21 -7.97
C SER A 88 -0.75 -1.40 -6.51
N TYR A 89 0.07 -0.50 -5.95
CA TYR A 89 0.50 -0.58 -4.55
C TYR A 89 -0.61 -0.24 -3.57
N GLY A 90 -1.57 0.61 -3.96
CA GLY A 90 -2.78 0.86 -3.19
C GLY A 90 -3.59 -0.41 -2.96
N GLY A 91 -3.73 -1.25 -4.00
CA GLY A 91 -4.33 -2.57 -3.89
C GLY A 91 -3.55 -3.51 -2.95
N MET A 92 -2.21 -3.52 -3.07
CA MET A 92 -1.34 -4.36 -2.23
C MET A 92 -1.33 -3.89 -0.77
N LEU A 93 -1.12 -2.59 -0.53
CA LEU A 93 -1.13 -2.00 0.81
C LEU A 93 -2.49 -2.17 1.47
N GLY A 94 -3.58 -1.86 0.77
CA GLY A 94 -4.93 -1.99 1.31
C GLY A 94 -5.26 -3.42 1.72
N LYS A 95 -4.86 -4.41 0.93
CA LYS A 95 -5.08 -5.83 1.27
C LYS A 95 -4.29 -6.24 2.52
N VAL A 96 -2.99 -5.91 2.58
CA VAL A 96 -2.14 -6.27 3.73
C VAL A 96 -2.54 -5.50 4.98
N TYR A 97 -2.91 -4.24 4.85
CA TYR A 97 -3.46 -3.48 5.98
C TYR A 97 -4.73 -4.11 6.53
N ALA A 98 -5.66 -4.55 5.67
CA ALA A 98 -6.85 -5.27 6.12
C ALA A 98 -6.48 -6.56 6.88
N ASP A 99 -5.49 -7.31 6.39
CA ASP A 99 -5.03 -8.54 7.04
C ASP A 99 -4.34 -8.25 8.40
N ILE A 100 -3.53 -7.18 8.50
CA ILE A 100 -2.93 -6.71 9.77
C ILE A 100 -4.02 -6.30 10.76
N LEU A 101 -5.05 -5.59 10.30
CA LEU A 101 -6.17 -5.16 11.10
C LEU A 101 -7.01 -6.35 11.62
N GLU A 102 -7.13 -7.42 10.86
CA GLU A 102 -7.83 -8.64 11.25
C GLU A 102 -7.00 -9.55 12.17
N ALA A 103 -5.67 -9.44 12.13
CA ALA A 103 -4.76 -10.27 12.91
C ALA A 103 -4.61 -9.83 14.38
N VAL A 104 -5.20 -8.72 14.78
CA VAL A 104 -5.11 -8.21 16.17
C VAL A 104 -5.80 -9.18 17.12
N PRO A 105 -5.12 -9.64 18.20
CA PRO A 105 -5.72 -10.49 19.22
C PRO A 105 -6.91 -9.81 19.91
N SER A 106 -8.00 -10.53 20.12
CA SER A 106 -9.18 -9.98 20.80
C SER A 106 -8.98 -9.78 22.30
N ALA A 107 -8.13 -10.60 22.94
CA ALA A 107 -7.96 -10.62 24.38
C ALA A 107 -7.60 -9.26 25.02
N PRO A 108 -6.65 -8.47 24.50
CA PRO A 108 -6.37 -7.12 25.02
C PRO A 108 -7.55 -6.15 24.86
N LEU A 109 -8.31 -6.30 23.76
CA LEU A 109 -9.48 -5.45 23.49
C LEU A 109 -10.63 -5.78 24.43
N GLU A 110 -10.88 -7.08 24.69
CA GLU A 110 -11.89 -7.57 25.64
C GLU A 110 -11.56 -7.15 27.08
N ALA A 111 -10.26 -7.24 27.47
CA ALA A 111 -9.80 -6.76 28.76
C ALA A 111 -10.05 -5.25 28.93
N LEU A 112 -9.78 -4.44 27.91
CA LEU A 112 -10.04 -3.02 27.94
C LEU A 112 -11.56 -2.73 27.93
N GLN A 113 -12.34 -3.51 27.24
CA GLN A 113 -13.80 -3.40 27.21
C GLN A 113 -14.42 -3.71 28.58
N SER A 114 -13.87 -4.68 29.31
CA SER A 114 -14.34 -5.05 30.65
C SER A 114 -14.17 -3.95 31.69
N THR A 115 -13.25 -2.98 31.46
CA THR A 115 -13.08 -1.77 32.29
C THR A 115 -14.09 -0.66 31.99
N GLY A 116 -15.03 -0.89 31.05
CA GLY A 116 -16.03 0.10 30.64
C GLY A 116 -15.51 1.11 29.59
N ALA A 117 -14.41 0.81 28.89
CA ALA A 117 -13.87 1.67 27.84
C ALA A 117 -14.86 1.85 26.68
N SER A 118 -15.01 3.09 26.22
CA SER A 118 -15.82 3.40 25.03
C SER A 118 -15.20 2.85 23.76
N ARG A 119 -16.01 2.69 22.69
CA ARG A 119 -15.52 2.20 21.38
C ARG A 119 -14.34 3.00 20.82
N LEU A 120 -14.36 4.33 20.99
CA LEU A 120 -13.27 5.20 20.56
C LEU A 120 -11.98 4.92 21.35
N GLN A 121 -12.09 4.69 22.65
CA GLN A 121 -10.96 4.31 23.50
C GLN A 121 -10.40 2.94 23.14
N LEU A 122 -11.25 1.96 22.82
CA LEU A 122 -10.82 0.64 22.32
C LEU A 122 -10.00 0.77 21.03
N VAL A 123 -10.45 1.61 20.10
CA VAL A 123 -9.72 1.84 18.84
C VAL A 123 -8.40 2.57 19.07
N LEU A 124 -8.41 3.68 19.81
CA LEU A 124 -7.24 4.54 19.96
C LEU A 124 -6.17 3.94 20.88
N TYR A 125 -6.57 3.30 21.97
CA TYR A 125 -5.64 2.78 22.99
C TYR A 125 -5.40 1.28 22.90
N GLY A 126 -6.37 0.51 22.39
CA GLY A 126 -6.26 -0.93 22.29
C GLY A 126 -5.79 -1.39 20.92
N TRP A 127 -6.40 -0.90 19.86
CA TRP A 127 -6.24 -1.44 18.51
C TRP A 127 -5.16 -0.71 17.69
N LEU A 128 -5.24 0.60 17.60
CA LEU A 128 -4.32 1.41 16.79
C LEU A 128 -2.84 1.23 17.16
N PRO A 129 -2.44 1.21 18.45
CA PRO A 129 -1.04 1.01 18.81
C PRO A 129 -0.48 -0.36 18.38
N GLN A 130 -1.32 -1.39 18.32
CA GLN A 130 -0.90 -2.74 17.93
C GLN A 130 -0.70 -2.87 16.41
N VAL A 131 -1.48 -2.16 15.60
CA VAL A 131 -1.43 -2.28 14.12
C VAL A 131 -0.48 -1.29 13.47
N TRP A 132 -0.32 -0.11 14.06
CA TRP A 132 0.44 0.99 13.48
C TRP A 132 1.90 0.66 13.14
N PRO A 133 2.69 0.01 14.03
CA PRO A 133 4.07 -0.36 13.72
C PRO A 133 4.16 -1.30 12.52
N ASN A 134 3.28 -2.30 12.46
CA ASN A 134 3.26 -3.28 11.37
C ASN A 134 2.84 -2.64 10.03
N MET A 135 1.87 -1.74 10.05
CA MET A 135 1.45 -1.00 8.86
C MET A 135 2.58 -0.10 8.34
N LEU A 136 3.26 0.63 9.23
CA LEU A 136 4.42 1.45 8.88
C LEU A 136 5.57 0.62 8.32
N ALA A 137 5.94 -0.47 8.99
CA ALA A 137 7.01 -1.36 8.56
C ALA A 137 6.75 -1.91 7.15
N TYR A 138 5.50 -2.32 6.88
CA TYR A 138 5.12 -2.78 5.55
C TYR A 138 5.11 -1.66 4.50
N THR A 139 4.70 -0.46 4.87
CA THR A 139 4.74 0.71 3.96
C THR A 139 6.17 1.06 3.55
N LEU A 140 7.09 1.06 4.51
CA LEU A 140 8.52 1.28 4.25
C LEU A 140 9.09 0.21 3.32
N TYR A 141 8.78 -1.06 3.56
CA TYR A 141 9.16 -2.15 2.67
C TYR A 141 8.62 -1.96 1.24
N ARG A 142 7.35 -1.53 1.11
CA ARG A 142 6.76 -1.25 -0.21
C ARG A 142 7.38 -0.06 -0.90
N TRP A 143 7.79 0.96 -0.15
CA TRP A 143 8.51 2.09 -0.70
C TRP A 143 9.87 1.68 -1.31
N GLU A 144 10.63 0.80 -0.65
CA GLU A 144 11.85 0.21 -1.20
C GLU A 144 11.58 -0.52 -2.53
N CYS A 145 10.53 -1.35 -2.55
CA CYS A 145 10.11 -2.03 -3.78
C CYS A 145 9.69 -1.05 -4.89
N ALA A 146 9.05 0.06 -4.52
CA ALA A 146 8.60 1.09 -5.45
C ALA A 146 9.76 1.79 -6.17
N LEU A 147 10.94 1.91 -5.54
CA LEU A 147 12.12 2.47 -6.20
C LEU A 147 12.57 1.61 -7.38
N ARG A 148 12.62 0.29 -7.17
CA ARG A 148 12.99 -0.65 -8.24
C ARG A 148 11.93 -0.70 -9.35
N ALA A 149 10.67 -0.71 -8.97
CA ALA A 149 9.56 -0.66 -9.92
C ALA A 149 9.55 0.66 -10.73
N ALA A 150 9.83 1.80 -10.09
CA ALA A 150 9.90 3.09 -10.76
C ALA A 150 11.02 3.14 -11.81
N ALA A 151 12.16 2.48 -11.57
CA ALA A 151 13.22 2.37 -12.56
C ALA A 151 12.75 1.56 -13.78
N LEU A 152 12.07 0.43 -13.56
CA LEU A 152 11.51 -0.40 -14.63
C LEU A 152 10.42 0.33 -15.43
N MET A 153 9.57 1.11 -14.78
CA MET A 153 8.54 1.91 -15.46
C MET A 153 9.10 2.97 -16.39
N GLY A 154 10.33 3.43 -16.14
CA GLY A 154 11.04 4.33 -17.04
C GLY A 154 11.20 3.78 -18.45
N PHE A 155 11.43 2.48 -18.62
CA PHE A 155 11.54 1.81 -19.94
C PHE A 155 10.25 1.86 -20.77
N VAL A 156 9.10 2.05 -20.13
CA VAL A 156 7.81 2.18 -20.82
C VAL A 156 7.38 3.65 -20.99
N GLY A 157 8.29 4.59 -20.71
CA GLY A 157 8.04 6.03 -20.92
C GLY A 157 7.38 6.73 -19.73
N ALA A 158 7.37 6.11 -18.55
CA ALA A 158 6.86 6.73 -17.33
C ALA A 158 7.83 7.73 -16.69
N GLY A 159 8.94 8.07 -17.34
CA GLY A 159 9.90 9.06 -16.87
C GLY A 159 10.94 8.52 -15.88
N GLY A 160 11.72 9.42 -15.30
CA GLY A 160 12.73 9.10 -14.30
C GLY A 160 14.04 8.54 -14.86
N ILE A 161 14.90 8.02 -13.95
CA ILE A 161 16.24 7.51 -14.33
C ILE A 161 16.14 6.34 -15.31
N GLY A 162 15.12 5.50 -15.20
CA GLY A 162 14.92 4.37 -16.10
C GLY A 162 14.70 4.79 -17.56
N GLN A 163 14.01 5.89 -17.80
CA GLN A 163 13.83 6.43 -19.15
C GLN A 163 15.16 6.98 -19.71
N GLN A 164 15.99 7.59 -18.87
CA GLN A 164 17.32 8.04 -19.31
C GLN A 164 18.21 6.87 -19.67
N ILE A 165 18.19 5.78 -18.88
CA ILE A 165 18.95 4.56 -19.22
C ILE A 165 18.51 4.03 -20.58
N GLU A 166 17.21 3.94 -20.84
CA GLU A 166 16.70 3.49 -22.13
C GLU A 166 17.18 4.40 -23.28
N LEU A 167 17.15 5.72 -23.08
CA LEU A 167 17.58 6.69 -24.09
C LEU A 167 19.09 6.57 -24.36
N SER A 168 19.93 6.49 -23.31
CA SER A 168 21.37 6.29 -23.43
C SER A 168 21.70 4.97 -24.13
N MET A 169 20.98 3.91 -23.82
CA MET A 169 21.12 2.62 -24.51
C MET A 169 20.78 2.71 -26.01
N ARG A 170 19.74 3.44 -26.38
CA ARG A 170 19.35 3.68 -27.78
C ARG A 170 20.36 4.52 -28.54
N MET A 171 21.06 5.42 -27.85
CA MET A 171 22.11 6.28 -28.41
C MET A 171 23.50 5.64 -28.39
N PHE A 172 23.61 4.38 -27.91
CA PHE A 172 24.86 3.65 -27.72
C PHE A 172 25.83 4.31 -26.72
N GLU A 173 25.32 5.15 -25.83
CA GLU A 173 26.08 5.80 -24.75
C GLU A 173 26.15 4.92 -23.50
N TYR A 174 26.87 3.79 -23.64
CA TYR A 174 26.93 2.77 -22.57
C TYR A 174 27.57 3.28 -21.28
N HIS A 175 28.50 4.23 -21.35
CA HIS A 175 29.12 4.82 -20.16
C HIS A 175 28.11 5.55 -19.29
N GLU A 176 27.19 6.29 -19.91
CA GLU A 176 26.10 6.97 -19.21
C GLU A 176 25.12 5.96 -18.62
N ALA A 177 24.71 4.98 -19.40
CA ALA A 177 23.81 3.93 -18.93
C ALA A 177 24.37 3.19 -17.70
N VAL A 178 25.65 2.82 -17.69
CA VAL A 178 26.29 2.16 -16.54
C VAL A 178 26.33 3.09 -15.32
N SER A 179 26.63 4.37 -15.52
CA SER A 179 26.63 5.36 -14.43
C SER A 179 25.24 5.52 -13.81
N LEU A 180 24.19 5.57 -14.63
CA LEU A 180 22.80 5.67 -14.16
C LEU A 180 22.36 4.41 -13.40
N ILE A 181 22.77 3.21 -13.86
CA ILE A 181 22.53 1.95 -13.13
C ILE A 181 23.22 1.98 -11.77
N GLY A 182 24.48 2.47 -11.71
CA GLY A 182 25.21 2.65 -10.45
C GLY A 182 24.49 3.60 -9.48
N ILE A 183 23.89 4.68 -9.99
CA ILE A 183 23.11 5.62 -9.20
C ILE A 183 21.82 4.94 -8.64
N ILE A 184 21.11 4.15 -9.45
CA ILE A 184 19.93 3.42 -8.98
C ILE A 184 20.32 2.42 -7.89
N PHE A 185 21.43 1.70 -8.07
CA PHE A 185 21.93 0.75 -7.06
C PHE A 185 22.27 1.46 -5.75
N ALA A 186 23.03 2.56 -5.80
CA ALA A 186 23.38 3.35 -4.62
C ALA A 186 22.14 3.93 -3.91
N LEU A 187 21.16 4.42 -4.67
CA LEU A 187 19.92 4.95 -4.15
C LEU A 187 19.08 3.85 -3.48
N SER A 188 18.99 2.67 -4.09
CA SER A 188 18.28 1.52 -3.53
C SER A 188 18.92 1.05 -2.22
N ALA A 189 20.26 0.93 -2.18
CA ALA A 189 20.99 0.55 -0.98
C ALA A 189 20.82 1.59 0.15
N LEU A 190 20.83 2.88 -0.18
CA LEU A 190 20.59 3.95 0.80
C LEU A 190 19.19 3.86 1.41
N VAL A 191 18.17 3.66 0.58
CA VAL A 191 16.78 3.58 1.05
C VAL A 191 16.53 2.31 1.85
N GLU A 192 17.13 1.18 1.46
CA GLU A 192 17.09 -0.07 2.22
C GLU A 192 17.72 0.13 3.61
N TRP A 193 18.89 0.76 3.68
CA TRP A 193 19.57 1.07 4.95
C TRP A 193 18.72 2.00 5.84
N LEU A 194 18.13 3.05 5.26
CA LEU A 194 17.21 3.95 5.98
C LEU A 194 15.95 3.21 6.46
N GLY A 195 15.39 2.34 5.62
CA GLY A 195 14.23 1.52 5.94
C GLY A 195 14.51 0.59 7.12
N ASP A 196 15.71 -0.02 7.16
CA ASP A 196 16.12 -0.89 8.26
C ASP A 196 16.27 -0.13 9.59
N ILE A 197 16.86 1.08 9.56
CA ILE A 197 16.97 1.92 10.76
C ILE A 197 15.59 2.29 11.29
N LEU A 198 14.69 2.74 10.41
CA LEU A 198 13.33 3.12 10.78
C LEU A 198 12.54 1.92 11.34
N ARG A 199 12.65 0.75 10.73
CA ARG A 199 11.97 -0.47 11.22
C ARG A 199 12.47 -0.89 12.60
N ARG A 200 13.78 -0.81 12.87
CA ARG A 200 14.34 -1.12 14.21
C ARG A 200 13.88 -0.17 15.30
N SER A 201 13.51 1.06 14.95
CA SER A 201 12.98 2.02 15.91
C SER A 201 11.48 1.85 16.19
N LEU A 202 10.77 1.03 15.40
CA LEU A 202 9.33 0.76 15.53
C LEU A 202 9.02 -0.50 16.35
N VAL A 203 10.02 -1.37 16.55
CA VAL A 203 9.96 -2.60 17.35
C VAL A 203 10.71 -2.40 18.66
#